data_58f18ef77c7c635254033bc4f92e8b4b
#
_entry.id   58f18ef77c7c635254033bc4f92e8b4b
#
_cell.length_a   1.000
_cell.length_b   1.000
_cell.length_c   1.000
_cell.angle_alpha   90.00
_cell.angle_beta   90.00
_cell.angle_gamma   90.00
#
_symmetry.space_group_name_H-M   'P 1'
#
loop_
_entity.id
_entity.type
_entity.pdbx_description
1 polymer ?
#
loop_
_entity_poly.entity_id
_entity_poly.type
_entity_poly.pdbx_seq_one_letter_code
_entity_poly.pdbx_strand_id
1 'polypeptide(L)'
;LEKSSESGEQISASEAVQAQWETAKKSYMRLVKVARVTLKKEGGAIAQLALSGKRKESLSGWLSQANQFYQNALSSPAILKALKEFGITDKKLTAGLQEIKAVETANLAQEKEKGEAQAATQKRDAALDAMQDWLSDYRAIAKVALEEEPQLLEGLGVLQRSK
;
A
#
# COMPACT_ATOMS: atom_id res chain seq x y z
N LEU A 1 18.59 11.80 -10.55
CA LEU A 1 17.31 12.34 -11.06
C LEU A 1 16.15 11.32 -10.96
N GLU A 2 16.33 10.03 -11.31
CA GLU A 2 15.29 9.00 -11.21
C GLU A 2 14.79 8.74 -9.77
N LYS A 3 15.67 8.65 -8.78
CA LYS A 3 15.28 8.45 -7.37
C LYS A 3 14.37 9.53 -6.80
N SER A 4 14.50 10.77 -7.28
CA SER A 4 13.68 11.91 -6.82
C SER A 4 12.27 11.85 -7.41
N SER A 5 12.11 11.37 -8.66
CA SER A 5 10.80 11.21 -9.30
C SER A 5 10.02 10.03 -8.71
N GLU A 6 10.66 8.87 -8.52
CA GLU A 6 10.04 7.69 -7.90
C GLU A 6 9.54 7.96 -6.47
N SER A 7 10.33 8.72 -5.66
CA SER A 7 9.88 9.12 -4.32
C SER A 7 8.67 10.06 -4.38
N GLY A 8 8.62 10.97 -5.36
CA GLY A 8 7.49 11.88 -5.57
C GLY A 8 6.22 11.14 -5.98
N GLU A 9 6.34 10.17 -6.88
CA GLU A 9 5.21 9.35 -7.35
C GLU A 9 4.64 8.47 -6.23
N GLN A 10 5.50 7.84 -5.41
CA GLN A 10 5.07 7.05 -4.26
C GLN A 10 4.35 7.89 -3.19
N ILE A 11 4.81 9.12 -2.94
CA ILE A 11 4.16 10.04 -2.00
C ILE A 11 2.78 10.42 -2.55
N SER A 12 2.67 10.80 -3.82
CA SER A 12 1.40 11.20 -4.43
C SER A 12 0.40 10.05 -4.49
N ALA A 13 0.84 8.83 -4.78
CA ALA A 13 0.00 7.63 -4.76
C ALA A 13 -0.51 7.33 -3.33
N SER A 14 0.33 7.50 -2.32
CA SER A 14 -0.06 7.31 -0.92
C SER A 14 -1.10 8.34 -0.47
N GLU A 15 -0.92 9.60 -0.84
CA GLU A 15 -1.86 10.68 -0.56
C GLU A 15 -3.21 10.46 -1.26
N ALA A 16 -3.19 9.98 -2.50
CA ALA A 16 -4.39 9.66 -3.26
C ALA A 16 -5.21 8.53 -2.60
N VAL A 17 -4.54 7.45 -2.16
CA VAL A 17 -5.20 6.36 -1.41
C VAL A 17 -5.80 6.87 -0.12
N GLN A 18 -5.08 7.70 0.63
CA GLN A 18 -5.54 8.27 1.88
C GLN A 18 -6.78 9.17 1.67
N ALA A 19 -6.77 10.03 0.66
CA ALA A 19 -7.89 10.91 0.34
C ALA A 19 -9.15 10.12 -0.07
N GLN A 20 -8.99 9.08 -0.89
CA GLN A 20 -10.08 8.18 -1.26
C GLN A 20 -10.64 7.44 -0.05
N TRP A 21 -9.78 6.92 0.81
CA TRP A 21 -10.18 6.25 2.04
C TRP A 21 -10.97 7.17 2.97
N GLU A 22 -10.50 8.39 3.18
CA GLU A 22 -11.21 9.36 4.04
C GLU A 22 -12.58 9.73 3.48
N THR A 23 -12.71 9.86 2.18
CA THR A 23 -13.99 10.12 1.50
C THR A 23 -14.95 8.95 1.71
N ALA A 24 -14.50 7.73 1.43
CA ALA A 24 -15.28 6.51 1.62
C ALA A 24 -15.64 6.29 3.09
N LYS A 25 -14.74 6.62 4.03
CA LYS A 25 -14.98 6.54 5.47
C LYS A 25 -16.08 7.50 5.92
N LYS A 26 -16.11 8.71 5.39
CA LYS A 26 -17.18 9.69 5.69
C LYS A 26 -18.54 9.19 5.19
N SER A 27 -18.62 8.70 3.96
CA SER A 27 -19.84 8.12 3.37
C SER A 27 -20.32 6.92 4.20
N TYR A 28 -19.44 5.97 4.47
CA TYR A 28 -19.72 4.79 5.28
C TYR A 28 -20.23 5.14 6.68
N MET A 29 -19.57 6.06 7.39
CA MET A 29 -19.96 6.43 8.75
C MET A 29 -21.34 7.07 8.83
N ARG A 30 -21.77 7.83 7.81
CA ARG A 30 -23.11 8.38 7.71
C ARG A 30 -24.16 7.26 7.65
N LEU A 31 -23.93 6.26 6.80
CA LEU A 31 -24.84 5.13 6.63
C LEU A 31 -24.86 4.24 7.89
N VAL A 32 -23.72 3.98 8.50
CA VAL A 32 -23.62 3.22 9.77
C VAL A 32 -24.41 3.90 10.90
N LYS A 33 -24.34 5.22 11.03
CA LYS A 33 -25.12 5.95 12.04
C LYS A 33 -26.62 5.73 11.87
N VAL A 34 -27.12 5.88 10.65
CA VAL A 34 -28.54 5.65 10.36
C VAL A 34 -28.92 4.20 10.58
N ALA A 35 -28.11 3.26 10.05
CA ALA A 35 -28.38 1.82 10.20
C ALA A 35 -28.43 1.38 11.68
N ARG A 36 -27.57 1.91 12.53
CA ARG A 36 -27.61 1.63 13.99
C ARG A 36 -28.90 2.07 14.65
N VAL A 37 -29.46 3.20 14.23
CA VAL A 37 -30.73 3.70 14.77
C VAL A 37 -31.90 2.88 14.23
N THR A 38 -31.92 2.64 12.92
CA THR A 38 -32.97 1.89 12.22
C THR A 38 -33.10 0.46 12.76
N LEU A 39 -31.96 -0.22 12.92
CA LEU A 39 -31.91 -1.64 13.29
C LEU A 39 -31.69 -1.87 14.78
N LYS A 40 -31.88 -0.86 15.62
CA LYS A 40 -31.60 -0.91 17.06
C LYS A 40 -32.24 -2.10 17.79
N LYS A 41 -33.41 -2.53 17.35
CA LYS A 41 -34.17 -3.64 17.94
C LYS A 41 -33.89 -4.99 17.29
N GLU A 42 -33.10 -5.02 16.22
CA GLU A 42 -32.83 -6.20 15.40
C GLU A 42 -31.38 -6.69 15.60
N GLY A 43 -31.14 -7.39 16.74
CA GLY A 43 -29.81 -7.85 17.11
C GLY A 43 -29.12 -8.69 16.04
N GLY A 44 -29.87 -9.52 15.29
CA GLY A 44 -29.35 -10.30 14.17
C GLY A 44 -28.84 -9.42 13.03
N ALA A 45 -29.60 -8.38 12.64
CA ALA A 45 -29.17 -7.43 11.61
C ALA A 45 -27.97 -6.60 12.05
N ILE A 46 -27.91 -6.18 13.32
CA ILE A 46 -26.77 -5.50 13.92
C ILE A 46 -25.49 -6.34 13.81
N ALA A 47 -25.57 -7.64 14.11
CA ALA A 47 -24.43 -8.56 14.00
C ALA A 47 -24.05 -8.81 12.54
N GLN A 48 -25.03 -9.05 11.66
CA GLN A 48 -24.82 -9.30 10.24
C GLN A 48 -24.12 -8.13 9.54
N LEU A 49 -24.48 -6.90 9.88
CA LEU A 49 -23.87 -5.68 9.34
C LEU A 49 -22.60 -5.22 10.08
N ALA A 50 -22.11 -6.01 11.02
CA ALA A 50 -20.97 -5.66 11.87
C ALA A 50 -21.11 -4.27 12.52
N LEU A 51 -22.32 -3.89 12.97
CA LEU A 51 -22.60 -2.57 13.54
C LEU A 51 -22.18 -2.43 14.99
N SER A 52 -21.89 -3.52 15.67
CA SER A 52 -21.49 -3.54 17.08
C SER A 52 -20.07 -3.00 17.26
N GLY A 53 -19.82 -2.37 18.40
CA GLY A 53 -18.48 -1.94 18.83
C GLY A 53 -17.88 -0.78 18.02
N LYS A 54 -16.58 -0.57 18.24
CA LYS A 54 -15.79 0.44 17.55
C LYS A 54 -15.48 0.03 16.13
N ARG A 55 -15.30 1.02 15.25
CA ARG A 55 -14.83 0.78 13.90
C ARG A 55 -13.33 0.49 13.92
N LYS A 56 -12.90 -0.39 13.03
CA LYS A 56 -11.47 -0.69 12.85
C LYS A 56 -10.74 0.55 12.34
N GLU A 57 -9.54 0.79 12.84
CA GLU A 57 -8.73 1.95 12.49
C GLU A 57 -7.72 1.67 11.38
N SER A 58 -7.25 0.41 11.27
CA SER A 58 -6.39 0.00 10.15
C SER A 58 -7.17 -0.05 8.84
N LEU A 59 -6.51 0.27 7.72
CA LEU A 59 -7.14 0.24 6.40
C LEU A 59 -7.74 -1.13 6.08
N SER A 60 -6.99 -2.21 6.28
CA SER A 60 -7.44 -3.57 6.01
C SER A 60 -8.63 -3.99 6.88
N GLY A 61 -8.58 -3.69 8.17
CA GLY A 61 -9.68 -3.98 9.09
C GLY A 61 -10.93 -3.16 8.78
N TRP A 62 -10.76 -1.89 8.40
CA TRP A 62 -11.86 -1.03 7.98
C TRP A 62 -12.49 -1.50 6.66
N LEU A 63 -11.68 -1.85 5.66
CA LEU A 63 -12.15 -2.41 4.38
C LEU A 63 -12.99 -3.66 4.61
N SER A 64 -12.52 -4.59 5.44
CA SER A 64 -13.27 -5.80 5.79
C SER A 64 -14.63 -5.47 6.42
N GLN A 65 -14.66 -4.58 7.40
CA GLN A 65 -15.89 -4.15 8.06
C GLN A 65 -16.87 -3.44 7.13
N ALA A 66 -16.37 -2.56 6.27
CA ALA A 66 -17.18 -1.80 5.33
C ALA A 66 -17.74 -2.71 4.21
N ASN A 67 -16.92 -3.62 3.67
CA ASN A 67 -17.39 -4.64 2.72
C ASN A 67 -18.50 -5.50 3.32
N GLN A 68 -18.33 -6.00 4.53
CA GLN A 68 -19.36 -6.78 5.23
C GLN A 68 -20.67 -5.99 5.36
N PHE A 69 -20.59 -4.72 5.75
CA PHE A 69 -21.76 -3.86 5.86
C PHE A 69 -22.50 -3.71 4.54
N TYR A 70 -21.82 -3.31 3.48
CA TYR A 70 -22.48 -3.04 2.20
C TYR A 70 -23.01 -4.33 1.54
N GLN A 71 -22.24 -5.40 1.53
CA GLN A 71 -22.63 -6.66 0.92
C GLN A 71 -23.84 -7.27 1.63
N ASN A 72 -23.83 -7.31 2.97
CA ASN A 72 -24.92 -7.87 3.73
C ASN A 72 -26.17 -6.99 3.70
N ALA A 73 -26.02 -5.66 3.65
CA ALA A 73 -27.16 -4.77 3.48
C ALA A 73 -27.84 -4.93 2.11
N LEU A 74 -27.07 -5.15 1.05
CA LEU A 74 -27.58 -5.37 -0.30
C LEU A 74 -28.19 -6.77 -0.49
N SER A 75 -27.63 -7.78 0.18
CA SER A 75 -28.09 -9.18 0.03
C SER A 75 -29.29 -9.54 0.88
N SER A 76 -29.64 -8.74 1.89
CA SER A 76 -30.79 -9.00 2.78
C SER A 76 -31.98 -8.10 2.45
N PRO A 77 -33.05 -8.63 1.84
CA PRO A 77 -34.25 -7.85 1.50
C PRO A 77 -34.92 -7.19 2.71
N ALA A 78 -34.90 -7.87 3.87
CA ALA A 78 -35.48 -7.35 5.10
C ALA A 78 -34.73 -6.12 5.62
N ILE A 79 -33.38 -6.23 5.69
CA ILE A 79 -32.50 -5.12 6.10
C ILE A 79 -32.63 -3.96 5.11
N LEU A 80 -32.60 -4.26 3.81
CA LEU A 80 -32.70 -3.25 2.76
C LEU A 80 -34.03 -2.49 2.84
N LYS A 81 -35.15 -3.20 3.10
CA LYS A 81 -36.47 -2.56 3.28
C LYS A 81 -36.46 -1.61 4.48
N ALA A 82 -35.94 -2.05 5.62
CA ALA A 82 -35.85 -1.22 6.82
C ALA A 82 -34.96 0.03 6.60
N LEU A 83 -33.83 -0.12 5.91
CA LEU A 83 -32.93 0.99 5.60
C LEU A 83 -33.53 1.97 4.62
N LYS A 84 -34.35 1.52 3.66
CA LYS A 84 -35.05 2.38 2.67
C LYS A 84 -36.01 3.36 3.33
N GLU A 85 -36.67 2.99 4.40
CA GLU A 85 -37.59 3.85 5.15
C GLU A 85 -36.88 5.09 5.71
N PHE A 86 -35.55 5.00 5.94
CA PHE A 86 -34.71 6.11 6.40
C PHE A 86 -33.82 6.70 5.28
N GLY A 87 -34.19 6.46 4.04
CA GLY A 87 -33.52 7.06 2.87
C GLY A 87 -32.18 6.43 2.48
N ILE A 88 -31.86 5.24 3.01
CA ILE A 88 -30.72 4.44 2.54
C ILE A 88 -31.23 3.49 1.45
N THR A 89 -31.01 3.88 0.21
CA THR A 89 -31.45 3.15 -0.96
C THR A 89 -30.37 2.21 -1.49
N ASP A 90 -30.75 1.23 -2.31
CA ASP A 90 -29.84 0.34 -3.04
C ASP A 90 -28.77 1.13 -3.79
N LYS A 91 -29.16 2.22 -4.45
CA LYS A 91 -28.25 3.08 -5.18
C LYS A 91 -27.15 3.69 -4.28
N LYS A 92 -27.54 4.14 -3.08
CA LYS A 92 -26.57 4.67 -2.09
C LYS A 92 -25.64 3.58 -1.55
N LEU A 93 -26.17 2.37 -1.29
CA LEU A 93 -25.37 1.25 -0.83
C LEU A 93 -24.42 0.76 -1.92
N THR A 94 -24.87 0.67 -3.16
CA THR A 94 -24.04 0.28 -4.30
C THR A 94 -22.94 1.31 -4.55
N ALA A 95 -23.26 2.61 -4.50
CA ALA A 95 -22.26 3.67 -4.64
C ALA A 95 -21.19 3.59 -3.53
N GLY A 96 -21.60 3.39 -2.28
CA GLY A 96 -20.66 3.20 -1.17
C GLY A 96 -19.80 1.95 -1.33
N LEU A 97 -20.35 0.85 -1.82
CA LEU A 97 -19.57 -0.36 -2.12
C LEU A 97 -18.54 -0.11 -3.23
N GLN A 98 -18.88 0.70 -4.23
CA GLN A 98 -17.93 1.09 -5.28
C GLN A 98 -16.80 1.96 -4.73
N GLU A 99 -17.10 2.90 -3.80
CA GLU A 99 -16.07 3.67 -3.11
C GLU A 99 -15.10 2.75 -2.34
N ILE A 100 -15.61 1.73 -1.64
CA ILE A 100 -14.77 0.75 -0.93
C ILE A 100 -13.87 -0.02 -1.91
N LYS A 101 -14.41 -0.50 -3.03
CA LYS A 101 -13.65 -1.22 -4.05
C LYS A 101 -12.58 -0.34 -4.69
N ALA A 102 -12.86 0.94 -4.89
CA ALA A 102 -11.86 1.89 -5.42
C ALA A 102 -10.67 2.05 -4.45
N VAL A 103 -10.93 2.18 -3.15
CA VAL A 103 -9.87 2.23 -2.12
C VAL A 103 -9.06 0.93 -2.09
N GLU A 104 -9.72 -0.22 -2.17
CA GLU A 104 -9.06 -1.54 -2.20
C GLU A 104 -8.15 -1.68 -3.42
N THR A 105 -8.63 -1.30 -4.61
CA THR A 105 -7.85 -1.33 -5.84
C THR A 105 -6.64 -0.40 -5.78
N ALA A 106 -6.84 0.83 -5.29
CA ALA A 106 -5.75 1.79 -5.14
C ALA A 106 -4.69 1.32 -4.14
N ASN A 107 -5.11 0.70 -3.02
CA ASN A 107 -4.18 0.12 -2.05
C ASN A 107 -3.37 -1.04 -2.64
N LEU A 108 -4.01 -1.93 -3.40
CA LEU A 108 -3.32 -3.04 -4.07
C LEU A 108 -2.31 -2.54 -5.09
N ALA A 109 -2.65 -1.51 -5.88
CA ALA A 109 -1.72 -0.88 -6.82
C ALA A 109 -0.50 -0.30 -6.09
N GLN A 110 -0.71 0.44 -5.00
CA GLN A 110 0.36 0.99 -4.18
C GLN A 110 1.29 -0.09 -3.60
N GLU A 111 0.73 -1.17 -3.07
CA GLU A 111 1.54 -2.28 -2.52
C GLU A 111 2.36 -2.98 -3.62
N LYS A 112 1.80 -3.12 -4.83
CA LYS A 112 2.53 -3.64 -5.99
C LYS A 112 3.72 -2.75 -6.36
N GLU A 113 3.51 -1.44 -6.48
CA GLU A 113 4.58 -0.46 -6.79
C GLU A 113 5.70 -0.49 -5.74
N LYS A 114 5.35 -0.57 -4.45
CA LYS A 114 6.33 -0.72 -3.37
C LYS A 114 7.16 -2.00 -3.53
N GLY A 115 6.51 -3.13 -3.86
CA GLY A 115 7.18 -4.39 -4.10
C GLY A 115 8.15 -4.33 -5.28
N GLU A 116 7.75 -3.70 -6.39
CA GLU A 116 8.57 -3.51 -7.58
C GLU A 116 9.79 -2.61 -7.28
N ALA A 117 9.61 -1.51 -6.56
CA ALA A 117 10.69 -0.63 -6.15
C ALA A 117 11.71 -1.33 -5.21
N GLN A 118 11.22 -2.16 -4.28
CA GLN A 118 12.09 -2.96 -3.42
C GLN A 118 12.89 -3.99 -4.22
N ALA A 119 12.27 -4.69 -5.17
CA ALA A 119 12.95 -5.66 -6.04
C ALA A 119 14.01 -4.99 -6.92
N ALA A 120 13.71 -3.81 -7.48
CA ALA A 120 14.66 -3.02 -8.25
C ALA A 120 15.87 -2.58 -7.40
N THR A 121 15.62 -2.17 -6.17
CA THR A 121 16.68 -1.80 -5.20
C THR A 121 17.58 -3.00 -4.90
N GLN A 122 17.02 -4.16 -4.59
CA GLN A 122 17.78 -5.38 -4.32
C GLN A 122 18.64 -5.81 -5.54
N LYS A 123 18.07 -5.73 -6.74
CA LYS A 123 18.79 -6.04 -7.99
C LYS A 123 19.96 -5.10 -8.22
N ARG A 124 19.78 -3.81 -7.97
CA ARG A 124 20.84 -2.80 -8.05
C ARG A 124 21.96 -3.09 -7.04
N ASP A 125 21.58 -3.35 -5.78
CA ASP A 125 22.55 -3.58 -4.72
C ASP A 125 23.37 -4.86 -4.99
N ALA A 126 22.72 -5.93 -5.44
CA ALA A 126 23.42 -7.15 -5.87
C ALA A 126 24.40 -6.92 -7.05
N ALA A 127 24.04 -6.05 -8.00
CA ALA A 127 24.93 -5.70 -9.09
C ALA A 127 26.12 -4.86 -8.62
N LEU A 128 25.91 -3.97 -7.65
CA LEU A 128 26.99 -3.20 -7.03
C LEU A 128 27.95 -4.09 -6.23
N ASP A 129 27.43 -5.04 -5.48
CA ASP A 129 28.24 -6.01 -4.73
C ASP A 129 29.10 -6.84 -5.68
N ALA A 130 28.49 -7.39 -6.75
CA ALA A 130 29.24 -8.14 -7.77
C ALA A 130 30.33 -7.31 -8.45
N MET A 131 30.07 -6.03 -8.70
CA MET A 131 31.06 -5.09 -9.24
C MET A 131 32.19 -4.84 -8.24
N GLN A 132 31.90 -4.68 -6.96
CA GLN A 132 32.89 -4.49 -5.92
C GLN A 132 33.79 -5.73 -5.76
N ASP A 133 33.22 -6.93 -5.77
CA ASP A 133 33.96 -8.18 -5.72
C ASP A 133 34.89 -8.29 -6.93
N TRP A 134 34.39 -8.04 -8.13
CA TRP A 134 35.21 -8.04 -9.34
C TRP A 134 36.36 -7.02 -9.28
N LEU A 135 36.10 -5.81 -8.78
CA LEU A 135 37.12 -4.77 -8.59
C LEU A 135 38.17 -5.18 -7.56
N SER A 136 37.75 -5.87 -6.50
CA SER A 136 38.67 -6.38 -5.49
C SER A 136 39.63 -7.42 -6.07
N ASP A 137 39.08 -8.39 -6.82
CA ASP A 137 39.86 -9.43 -7.49
C ASP A 137 40.80 -8.82 -8.53
N TYR A 138 40.27 -7.91 -9.35
CA TYR A 138 41.09 -7.19 -10.34
C TYR A 138 42.27 -6.46 -9.69
N ARG A 139 42.05 -5.73 -8.59
CA ARG A 139 43.11 -5.03 -7.86
C ARG A 139 44.11 -5.98 -7.25
N ALA A 140 43.70 -7.14 -6.76
CA ALA A 140 44.60 -8.16 -6.22
C ALA A 140 45.52 -8.70 -7.33
N ILE A 141 44.95 -9.05 -8.48
CA ILE A 141 45.73 -9.55 -9.65
C ILE A 141 46.66 -8.45 -10.19
N ALA A 142 46.18 -7.23 -10.30
CA ALA A 142 46.98 -6.11 -10.77
C ALA A 142 48.21 -5.83 -9.86
N LYS A 143 48.07 -5.93 -8.57
CA LYS A 143 49.17 -5.80 -7.60
C LYS A 143 50.26 -6.87 -7.82
N VAL A 144 49.88 -8.10 -8.10
CA VAL A 144 50.85 -9.17 -8.41
C VAL A 144 51.52 -8.92 -9.76
N ALA A 145 50.73 -8.58 -10.78
CA ALA A 145 51.22 -8.39 -12.14
C ALA A 145 52.18 -7.16 -12.28
N LEU A 146 52.00 -6.14 -11.42
CA LEU A 146 52.78 -4.89 -11.43
C LEU A 146 53.69 -4.79 -10.23
N GLU A 147 54.10 -5.91 -9.62
CA GLU A 147 54.99 -5.93 -8.45
C GLU A 147 56.34 -5.27 -8.71
N GLU A 148 56.84 -5.40 -9.94
CA GLU A 148 58.13 -4.77 -10.38
C GLU A 148 57.95 -3.30 -10.79
N GLU A 149 56.72 -2.87 -11.13
CA GLU A 149 56.41 -1.49 -11.56
C GLU A 149 55.24 -0.89 -10.75
N PRO A 150 55.39 -0.71 -9.43
CA PRO A 150 54.28 -0.33 -8.54
C PRO A 150 53.68 1.03 -8.83
N GLN A 151 54.39 1.92 -9.51
CA GLN A 151 53.90 3.25 -9.90
C GLN A 151 52.72 3.16 -10.90
N LEU A 152 52.66 2.09 -11.72
CA LEU A 152 51.54 1.87 -12.64
C LEU A 152 50.21 1.56 -11.92
N LEU A 153 50.29 1.10 -10.68
CA LEU A 153 49.11 0.88 -9.84
C LEU A 153 48.38 2.17 -9.49
N GLU A 154 49.07 3.30 -9.41
CA GLU A 154 48.44 4.60 -9.16
C GLU A 154 47.52 5.01 -10.32
N GLY A 155 47.88 4.67 -11.57
CA GLY A 155 47.02 4.85 -12.72
C GLY A 155 45.70 4.04 -12.66
N LEU A 156 45.68 2.97 -11.86
CA LEU A 156 44.49 2.13 -11.56
C LEU A 156 43.74 2.60 -10.30
N GLY A 157 44.08 3.76 -9.73
CA GLY A 157 43.49 4.32 -8.54
C GLY A 157 43.88 3.58 -7.24
N VAL A 158 44.97 2.81 -7.26
CA VAL A 158 45.54 2.14 -6.08
C VAL A 158 46.69 2.98 -5.52
N LEU A 159 46.42 3.73 -4.46
CA LEU A 159 47.42 4.53 -3.79
C LEU A 159 48.60 3.67 -3.28
N GLN A 160 49.83 4.01 -3.71
CA GLN A 160 51.06 3.44 -3.18
C GLN A 160 51.64 4.40 -2.12
N ARG A 161 51.98 3.90 -0.95
CA ARG A 161 52.75 4.67 0.01
C ARG A 161 54.20 4.76 -0.47
N SER A 162 54.68 5.97 -0.79
CA SER A 162 56.12 6.18 -0.98
C SER A 162 56.87 5.84 0.31
N LYS A 163 57.90 4.99 0.17
CA LYS A 163 58.79 4.65 1.28
C LYS A 163 59.68 5.86 1.61
#